data_3c2cb867a6768ef65525b74ce7749ff8
#
_entry.id   3c2cb867a6768ef65525b74ce7749ff8
#
_cell.length_a   1.000
_cell.length_b   1.000
_cell.length_c   1.000
_cell.angle_alpha   90.00
_cell.angle_beta   90.00
_cell.angle_gamma   90.00
#
_symmetry.space_group_name_H-M   'P 1'
#
loop_
_entity.id
_entity.type
_entity.pdbx_description
1 polymer ?
#
loop_
_entity_poly.entity_id
_entity_poly.type
_entity_poly.pdbx_seq_one_letter_code
_entity_poly.pdbx_strand_id
1 'polypeptide(L)'
;NYLLRGQKEVSVDIDFLPGEPEERFAEKMLEKRAMLEKGSTLEEYFTGVLHKKLMLLLIGLAGKKPSDRTEAVSDSFCRKLTVTVYASNPFENAQVCAGGVSLLEVTERLESRLCPGVFLAGEILDVDGRCGGYNLHWAWCSGHIAASAAAE
;
A
#
# COMPACT_ATOMS: atom_id res chain seq x y z
N ASN A 1 -3.09 -8.15 -1.06
CA ASN A 1 -3.72 -9.48 -0.86
C ASN A 1 -4.97 -9.67 -1.71
N TYR A 2 -5.98 -8.77 -1.63
CA TYR A 2 -7.24 -8.94 -2.36
C TYR A 2 -7.04 -9.18 -3.86
N LEU A 3 -6.20 -8.39 -4.52
CA LEU A 3 -5.92 -8.55 -5.96
C LEU A 3 -5.18 -9.85 -6.29
N LEU A 4 -4.35 -10.37 -5.37
CA LEU A 4 -3.63 -11.64 -5.56
C LEU A 4 -4.52 -12.87 -5.47
N ARG A 5 -5.74 -12.77 -4.92
CA ARG A 5 -6.69 -13.91 -4.87
C ARG A 5 -7.12 -14.38 -6.27
N GLY A 6 -7.17 -13.47 -7.24
CA GLY A 6 -7.58 -13.77 -8.62
C GLY A 6 -6.47 -13.77 -9.67
N GLN A 7 -5.23 -13.41 -9.26
CA GLN A 7 -4.12 -13.21 -10.19
C GLN A 7 -2.83 -13.80 -9.62
N LYS A 8 -1.95 -14.29 -10.50
CA LYS A 8 -0.64 -14.82 -10.09
C LYS A 8 0.34 -13.73 -9.68
N GLU A 9 0.16 -12.53 -10.22
CA GLU A 9 0.99 -11.37 -9.94
C GLU A 9 0.17 -10.08 -10.10
N VAL A 10 0.56 -9.05 -9.38
CA VAL A 10 -0.05 -7.72 -9.43
C VAL A 10 1.04 -6.69 -9.60
N SER A 11 0.92 -5.84 -10.61
CA SER A 11 1.80 -4.68 -10.79
C SER A 11 1.30 -3.52 -9.93
N VAL A 12 2.20 -2.91 -9.17
CA VAL A 12 1.91 -1.77 -8.30
C VAL A 12 2.85 -0.63 -8.65
N ASP A 13 2.27 0.51 -9.01
CA ASP A 13 3.01 1.75 -9.21
C ASP A 13 3.04 2.55 -7.89
N ILE A 14 4.22 2.94 -7.46
CA ILE A 14 4.46 3.73 -6.25
C ILE A 14 4.86 5.14 -6.67
N ASP A 15 4.04 6.13 -6.31
CA ASP A 15 4.38 7.55 -6.39
C ASP A 15 4.87 8.02 -5.02
N PHE A 16 6.11 8.50 -4.93
CA PHE A 16 6.69 9.01 -3.69
C PHE A 16 6.36 10.48 -3.41
N LEU A 17 5.69 11.15 -4.36
CA LEU A 17 5.33 12.57 -4.28
C LEU A 17 3.84 12.79 -4.64
N PRO A 18 2.90 12.06 -4.05
CA PRO A 18 1.50 12.06 -4.48
C PRO A 18 0.78 13.41 -4.28
N GLY A 19 1.33 14.29 -3.43
CA GLY A 19 0.80 15.64 -3.18
C GLY A 19 1.34 16.72 -4.09
N GLU A 20 2.31 16.41 -4.97
CA GLU A 20 2.94 17.37 -5.88
C GLU A 20 2.49 17.11 -7.32
N PRO A 21 1.82 18.05 -8.03
CA PRO A 21 1.51 17.92 -9.45
C PRO A 21 2.77 17.68 -10.30
N GLU A 22 2.66 16.86 -11.34
CA GLU A 22 3.82 16.45 -12.15
C GLU A 22 4.49 17.64 -12.83
N GLU A 23 3.70 18.55 -13.38
CA GLU A 23 4.20 19.76 -14.06
C GLU A 23 4.98 20.64 -13.08
N ARG A 24 4.45 20.84 -11.88
CA ARG A 24 5.10 21.65 -10.84
C ARG A 24 6.38 21.01 -10.33
N PHE A 25 6.40 19.70 -10.22
CA PHE A 25 7.63 18.97 -9.87
C PHE A 25 8.69 19.12 -10.95
N ALA A 26 8.32 18.97 -12.24
CA ALA A 26 9.23 19.14 -13.35
C ALA A 26 9.81 20.56 -13.41
N GLU A 27 8.99 21.60 -13.21
CA GLU A 27 9.44 22.99 -13.13
C GLU A 27 10.47 23.20 -12.00
N LYS A 28 10.18 22.73 -10.79
CA LYS A 28 11.12 22.81 -9.65
C LYS A 28 12.44 22.10 -9.93
N MET A 29 12.40 20.95 -10.59
CA MET A 29 13.60 20.20 -10.92
C MET A 29 14.43 20.90 -12.01
N LEU A 30 13.77 21.54 -12.98
CA LEU A 30 14.43 22.38 -13.99
C LEU A 30 15.11 23.61 -13.34
N GLU A 31 14.41 24.33 -12.47
CA GLU A 31 14.97 25.45 -11.72
C GLU A 31 16.18 25.02 -10.89
N LYS A 32 16.03 23.91 -10.16
CA LYS A 32 17.13 23.34 -9.37
C LYS A 32 18.35 22.99 -10.23
N ARG A 33 18.12 22.37 -11.40
CA ARG A 33 19.20 22.06 -12.35
C ARG A 33 19.93 23.30 -12.84
N ALA A 34 19.19 24.39 -13.06
CA ALA A 34 19.79 25.67 -13.48
C ALA A 34 20.63 26.34 -12.40
N MET A 35 20.34 26.08 -11.12
CA MET A 35 21.08 26.62 -9.97
C MET A 35 22.35 25.83 -9.65
N LEU A 36 22.46 24.60 -10.11
CA LEU A 36 23.61 23.74 -9.83
C LEU A 36 24.78 24.04 -10.78
N GLU A 37 26.00 23.87 -10.26
CA GLU A 37 27.20 23.99 -11.07
C GLU A 37 27.27 22.87 -12.14
N LYS A 38 27.94 23.19 -13.28
CA LYS A 38 28.18 22.18 -14.31
C LYS A 38 29.00 21.02 -13.73
N GLY A 39 28.47 19.83 -13.82
CA GLY A 39 29.11 18.61 -13.33
C GLY A 39 28.68 18.17 -11.94
N SER A 40 27.65 18.80 -11.36
CA SER A 40 27.03 18.33 -10.13
C SER A 40 26.56 16.88 -10.25
N THR A 41 26.66 16.17 -9.15
CA THR A 41 26.30 14.74 -9.04
C THR A 41 24.79 14.54 -8.90
N LEU A 42 24.31 13.32 -9.15
CA LEU A 42 22.90 12.96 -8.91
C LEU A 42 22.55 13.08 -7.42
N GLU A 43 23.45 12.75 -6.51
CA GLU A 43 23.22 12.92 -5.07
C GLU A 43 22.96 14.39 -4.72
N GLU A 44 23.76 15.32 -5.22
CA GLU A 44 23.56 16.77 -5.02
C GLU A 44 22.25 17.25 -5.64
N TYR A 45 21.96 16.81 -6.86
CA TYR A 45 20.75 17.20 -7.58
C TYR A 45 19.47 16.77 -6.86
N PHE A 46 19.43 15.55 -6.32
CA PHE A 46 18.24 15.05 -5.63
C PHE A 46 18.21 15.32 -4.13
N THR A 47 19.26 15.92 -3.57
CA THR A 47 19.29 16.33 -2.15
C THR A 47 18.10 17.24 -1.85
N GLY A 48 17.31 16.91 -0.80
CA GLY A 48 16.13 17.66 -0.39
C GLY A 48 14.84 17.33 -1.17
N VAL A 49 14.88 16.44 -2.16
CA VAL A 49 13.69 15.98 -2.89
C VAL A 49 13.00 14.85 -2.12
N LEU A 50 13.76 13.84 -1.74
CA LEU A 50 13.29 12.69 -0.95
C LEU A 50 14.31 12.38 0.16
N HIS A 51 13.91 11.50 1.09
CA HIS A 51 14.85 11.03 2.11
C HIS A 51 16.08 10.35 1.46
N LYS A 52 17.29 10.66 1.92
CA LYS A 52 18.56 10.21 1.32
C LYS A 52 18.62 8.72 0.99
N LYS A 53 18.19 7.83 1.92
CA LYS A 53 18.22 6.38 1.69
C LYS A 53 17.32 5.94 0.53
N LEU A 54 16.15 6.58 0.39
CA LEU A 54 15.23 6.32 -0.70
C LEU A 54 15.79 6.80 -2.03
N MET A 55 16.38 7.99 -2.06
CA MET A 55 17.04 8.52 -3.25
C MET A 55 18.16 7.62 -3.75
N LEU A 56 19.03 7.16 -2.85
CA LEU A 56 20.13 6.25 -3.22
C LEU A 56 19.60 4.93 -3.79
N LEU A 57 18.52 4.39 -3.22
CA LEU A 57 17.85 3.20 -3.75
C LEU A 57 17.31 3.45 -5.15
N LEU A 58 16.58 4.54 -5.37
CA LEU A 58 15.98 4.86 -6.66
C LEU A 58 17.03 5.12 -7.74
N ILE A 59 18.11 5.84 -7.42
CA ILE A 59 19.25 6.03 -8.32
C ILE A 59 19.85 4.68 -8.73
N GLY A 60 20.02 3.76 -7.77
CA GLY A 60 20.51 2.40 -8.03
C GLY A 60 19.57 1.58 -8.91
N LEU A 61 18.25 1.65 -8.66
CA LEU A 61 17.24 0.98 -9.49
C LEU A 61 17.19 1.53 -10.93
N ALA A 62 17.50 2.81 -11.12
CA ALA A 62 17.67 3.41 -12.45
C ALA A 62 18.99 3.01 -13.14
N GLY A 63 19.79 2.12 -12.55
CA GLY A 63 21.07 1.67 -13.08
C GLY A 63 22.16 2.74 -13.03
N LYS A 64 22.03 3.70 -12.12
CA LYS A 64 22.96 4.84 -11.97
C LYS A 64 23.67 4.81 -10.63
N LYS A 65 24.73 5.61 -10.53
CA LYS A 65 25.48 5.83 -9.28
C LYS A 65 25.21 7.24 -8.74
N PRO A 66 25.24 7.44 -7.43
CA PRO A 66 25.09 8.78 -6.83
C PRO A 66 26.10 9.80 -7.36
N SER A 67 27.29 9.35 -7.74
CA SER A 67 28.36 10.15 -8.32
C SER A 67 28.21 10.48 -9.81
N ASP A 68 27.23 9.89 -10.49
CA ASP A 68 26.99 10.19 -11.90
C ASP A 68 26.49 11.64 -12.07
N ARG A 69 26.71 12.19 -13.27
CA ARG A 69 26.32 13.59 -13.55
C ARG A 69 24.82 13.71 -13.81
N THR A 70 24.28 14.90 -13.55
CA THR A 70 22.83 15.19 -13.62
C THR A 70 22.22 15.05 -15.01
N GLU A 71 23.02 15.19 -16.08
CA GLU A 71 22.51 15.09 -17.46
C GLU A 71 22.03 13.67 -17.82
N ALA A 72 22.30 12.70 -16.97
CA ALA A 72 22.12 11.29 -17.29
C ALA A 72 20.75 10.70 -16.84
N VAL A 73 19.87 11.48 -16.21
CA VAL A 73 18.63 10.91 -15.59
C VAL A 73 17.41 11.79 -15.82
N SER A 74 16.27 11.12 -16.12
CA SER A 74 14.95 11.72 -16.08
C SER A 74 14.47 11.81 -14.63
N ASP A 75 13.82 12.90 -14.25
CA ASP A 75 13.31 13.12 -12.89
C ASP A 75 12.08 12.24 -12.56
N SER A 76 11.50 11.60 -13.58
CA SER A 76 10.27 10.80 -13.47
C SER A 76 10.41 9.55 -12.59
N PHE A 77 11.63 9.03 -12.37
CA PHE A 77 11.82 7.84 -11.53
C PHE A 77 11.46 8.06 -10.05
N CYS A 78 11.43 9.31 -9.59
CA CYS A 78 10.95 9.66 -8.25
C CYS A 78 9.43 9.53 -8.10
N ARG A 79 8.70 9.51 -9.23
CA ARG A 79 7.24 9.54 -9.23
C ARG A 79 6.61 8.22 -9.57
N LYS A 80 7.34 7.33 -10.23
CA LYS A 80 6.79 6.05 -10.65
C LYS A 80 7.83 4.95 -10.49
N LEU A 81 7.72 4.22 -9.39
CA LEU A 81 8.40 2.94 -9.22
C LEU A 81 7.37 1.82 -9.40
N THR A 82 7.51 1.07 -10.48
CA THR A 82 6.67 -0.10 -10.71
C THR A 82 7.32 -1.33 -10.06
N VAL A 83 6.57 -2.01 -9.19
CA VAL A 83 6.99 -3.27 -8.56
C VAL A 83 5.97 -4.36 -8.86
N THR A 84 6.45 -5.58 -9.08
CA THR A 84 5.59 -6.75 -9.26
C THR A 84 5.48 -7.50 -7.94
N VAL A 85 4.25 -7.64 -7.44
CA VAL A 85 3.92 -8.39 -6.23
C VAL A 85 3.33 -9.72 -6.66
N TYR A 86 3.97 -10.83 -6.26
CA TYR A 86 3.58 -12.19 -6.62
C TYR A 86 3.20 -13.06 -5.42
N ALA A 87 3.39 -12.56 -4.20
CA ALA A 87 3.00 -13.25 -2.98
C ALA A 87 2.74 -12.27 -1.84
N SER A 88 2.00 -12.72 -0.84
CA SER A 88 1.90 -12.06 0.46
C SER A 88 2.94 -12.64 1.42
N ASN A 89 3.17 -11.95 2.54
CA ASN A 89 3.96 -12.52 3.64
C ASN A 89 3.29 -13.79 4.18
N PRO A 90 4.07 -14.72 4.77
CA PRO A 90 3.54 -15.91 5.40
C PRO A 90 2.63 -15.56 6.58
N PHE A 91 1.79 -16.52 6.96
CA PHE A 91 0.75 -16.37 7.98
C PHE A 91 1.26 -15.81 9.32
N GLU A 92 2.46 -16.22 9.73
CA GLU A 92 3.09 -15.76 10.98
C GLU A 92 3.32 -14.25 11.05
N ASN A 93 3.37 -13.57 9.90
CA ASN A 93 3.56 -12.13 9.79
C ASN A 93 2.25 -11.38 9.44
N ALA A 94 1.12 -12.08 9.38
CA ALA A 94 -0.16 -11.48 9.01
C ALA A 94 -0.73 -10.67 10.17
N GLN A 95 -1.11 -9.41 9.91
CA GLN A 95 -1.90 -8.59 10.84
C GLN A 95 -3.39 -8.90 10.72
N VAL A 96 -3.83 -9.30 9.53
CA VAL A 96 -5.18 -9.75 9.20
C VAL A 96 -5.09 -10.89 8.20
N CYS A 97 -6.05 -11.80 8.24
CA CYS A 97 -6.13 -12.94 7.34
C CYS A 97 -7.31 -12.77 6.38
N ALA A 98 -7.10 -13.17 5.14
CA ALA A 98 -8.14 -13.19 4.14
C ALA A 98 -8.87 -14.54 4.15
N GLY A 99 -10.18 -14.53 3.94
CA GLY A 99 -11.04 -15.70 4.00
C GLY A 99 -11.79 -15.79 5.32
N GLY A 100 -12.63 -16.81 5.45
CA GLY A 100 -13.51 -17.00 6.59
C GLY A 100 -14.87 -17.49 6.15
N VAL A 101 -15.86 -17.43 7.06
CA VAL A 101 -17.23 -17.77 6.77
C VAL A 101 -17.86 -16.70 5.90
N SER A 102 -18.46 -17.12 4.78
CA SER A 102 -19.13 -16.20 3.85
C SER A 102 -20.27 -15.46 4.52
N LEU A 103 -20.41 -14.15 4.25
CA LEU A 103 -21.55 -13.37 4.71
C LEU A 103 -22.90 -13.90 4.18
N LEU A 104 -22.89 -14.68 3.09
CA LEU A 104 -24.11 -15.34 2.58
C LEU A 104 -24.58 -16.49 3.49
N GLU A 105 -23.71 -17.01 4.35
CA GLU A 105 -24.02 -18.11 5.29
C GLU A 105 -24.53 -17.61 6.65
N VAL A 106 -24.59 -16.31 6.84
CA VAL A 106 -25.16 -15.70 8.05
C VAL A 106 -26.37 -14.83 7.72
N THR A 107 -27.19 -14.57 8.72
CA THR A 107 -28.29 -13.61 8.65
C THR A 107 -27.78 -12.18 8.86
N GLU A 108 -28.64 -11.17 8.71
CA GLU A 108 -28.33 -9.77 9.08
C GLU A 108 -28.00 -9.60 10.57
N ARG A 109 -28.43 -10.55 11.39
CA ARG A 109 -28.17 -10.62 12.83
C ARG A 109 -26.91 -11.44 13.16
N LEU A 110 -26.16 -11.86 12.13
CA LEU A 110 -24.95 -12.68 12.21
C LEU A 110 -25.18 -14.08 12.79
N GLU A 111 -26.39 -14.57 12.79
CA GLU A 111 -26.72 -15.97 13.09
C GLU A 111 -26.41 -16.84 11.87
N SER A 112 -25.81 -18.00 12.11
CA SER A 112 -25.53 -18.99 11.06
C SER A 112 -26.81 -19.51 10.45
N ARG A 113 -26.90 -19.52 9.12
CA ARG A 113 -28.01 -20.13 8.38
C ARG A 113 -27.96 -21.67 8.41
N LEU A 114 -26.79 -22.24 8.69
CA LEU A 114 -26.56 -23.68 8.76
C LEU A 114 -26.80 -24.26 10.16
N CYS A 115 -26.51 -23.46 11.20
CA CYS A 115 -26.59 -23.88 12.59
C CYS A 115 -27.37 -22.83 13.40
N PRO A 116 -28.71 -22.97 13.55
CA PRO A 116 -29.50 -22.05 14.37
C PRO A 116 -28.95 -21.94 15.80
N GLY A 117 -28.97 -20.72 16.36
CA GLY A 117 -28.45 -20.43 17.69
C GLY A 117 -26.91 -20.20 17.73
N VAL A 118 -26.22 -20.34 16.60
CA VAL A 118 -24.78 -20.03 16.50
C VAL A 118 -24.60 -18.66 15.84
N PHE A 119 -23.97 -17.76 16.55
CA PHE A 119 -23.67 -16.39 16.07
C PHE A 119 -22.17 -16.24 15.81
N LEU A 120 -21.83 -15.59 14.69
CA LEU A 120 -20.44 -15.41 14.23
C LEU A 120 -20.11 -13.92 14.17
N ALA A 121 -18.93 -13.52 14.66
CA ALA A 121 -18.52 -12.12 14.70
C ALA A 121 -17.02 -11.94 14.50
N GLY A 122 -16.61 -10.77 14.07
CA GLY A 122 -15.20 -10.43 13.88
C GLY A 122 -14.57 -11.06 12.66
N GLU A 123 -13.30 -11.39 12.76
CA GLU A 123 -12.44 -11.84 11.66
C GLU A 123 -12.75 -13.28 11.18
N ILE A 124 -13.57 -14.03 11.89
CA ILE A 124 -14.07 -15.33 11.42
C ILE A 124 -14.96 -15.20 10.18
N LEU A 125 -15.61 -14.05 10.01
CA LEU A 125 -16.37 -13.71 8.82
C LEU A 125 -15.44 -13.19 7.72
N ASP A 126 -15.69 -13.56 6.47
CA ASP A 126 -14.89 -13.13 5.31
C ASP A 126 -15.12 -11.64 5.00
N VAL A 127 -14.57 -10.78 5.83
CA VAL A 127 -14.64 -9.32 5.72
C VAL A 127 -13.25 -8.73 5.83
N ASP A 128 -12.77 -8.15 4.75
CA ASP A 128 -11.47 -7.48 4.67
C ASP A 128 -11.64 -5.96 4.68
N GLY A 129 -11.43 -5.34 5.82
CA GLY A 129 -11.38 -3.89 5.95
C GLY A 129 -10.03 -3.32 5.46
N ARG A 130 -10.06 -2.06 5.04
CA ARG A 130 -8.82 -1.34 4.70
C ARG A 130 -7.92 -1.21 5.94
N CYS A 131 -6.60 -1.11 5.71
CA CYS A 131 -5.66 -0.75 6.78
C CYS A 131 -6.05 0.63 7.38
N GLY A 132 -6.00 0.76 8.72
CA GLY A 132 -6.41 1.97 9.42
C GLY A 132 -7.49 1.77 10.47
N GLY A 133 -7.60 0.56 11.05
CA GLY A 133 -8.49 0.26 12.16
C GLY A 133 -9.87 -0.29 11.78
N TYR A 134 -10.19 -0.38 10.48
CA TYR A 134 -11.51 -0.85 10.03
C TYR A 134 -11.80 -2.30 10.44
N ASN A 135 -10.82 -3.20 10.44
CA ASN A 135 -11.00 -4.58 10.88
C ASN A 135 -11.32 -4.68 12.39
N LEU A 136 -10.69 -3.85 13.23
CA LEU A 136 -11.02 -3.74 14.63
C LEU A 136 -12.42 -3.16 14.83
N HIS A 137 -12.79 -2.13 14.07
CA HIS A 137 -14.13 -1.56 14.12
C HIS A 137 -15.20 -2.58 13.72
N TRP A 138 -14.95 -3.36 12.67
CA TRP A 138 -15.80 -4.47 12.28
C TRP A 138 -15.95 -5.51 13.40
N ALA A 139 -14.85 -5.90 14.04
CA ALA A 139 -14.89 -6.88 15.13
C ALA A 139 -15.78 -6.39 16.30
N TRP A 140 -15.67 -5.11 16.68
CA TRP A 140 -16.51 -4.51 17.71
C TRP A 140 -17.99 -4.44 17.31
N CYS A 141 -18.29 -3.93 16.11
CA CYS A 141 -19.66 -3.77 15.63
C CYS A 141 -20.35 -5.12 15.45
N SER A 142 -19.68 -6.07 14.81
CA SER A 142 -20.23 -7.41 14.60
C SER A 142 -20.42 -8.18 15.89
N GLY A 143 -19.50 -8.03 16.86
CA GLY A 143 -19.64 -8.58 18.20
C GLY A 143 -20.86 -8.03 18.93
N HIS A 144 -21.10 -6.72 18.85
CA HIS A 144 -22.30 -6.10 19.43
C HIS A 144 -23.59 -6.59 18.79
N ILE A 145 -23.64 -6.67 17.45
CA ILE A 145 -24.81 -7.17 16.70
C ILE A 145 -25.11 -8.62 17.09
N ALA A 146 -24.11 -9.49 17.05
CA ALA A 146 -24.23 -10.91 17.37
C ALA A 146 -24.70 -11.12 18.83
N ALA A 147 -24.10 -10.41 19.79
CA ALA A 147 -24.45 -10.53 21.19
C ALA A 147 -25.87 -10.02 21.48
N SER A 148 -26.27 -8.89 20.89
CA SER A 148 -27.64 -8.38 21.03
C SER A 148 -28.68 -9.35 20.47
N ALA A 149 -28.38 -9.95 19.32
CA ALA A 149 -29.26 -10.93 18.69
C ALA A 149 -29.38 -12.25 19.47
N ALA A 150 -28.27 -12.68 20.09
CA ALA A 150 -28.25 -13.91 20.90
C ALA A 150 -28.97 -13.75 22.25
N ALA A 151 -29.18 -12.53 22.73
CA ALA A 151 -29.86 -12.24 24.00
C ALA A 151 -31.38 -12.12 23.89
N GLU A 152 -31.92 -12.11 22.68
CA GLU A 152 -33.39 -12.12 22.42
C GLU A 152 -33.95 -13.54 22.36
#